data_38aa031c59c69ee820cc0d83cd399acb
#
_entry.id   38aa031c59c69ee820cc0d83cd399acb
#
_cell.length_a   1.000
_cell.length_b   1.000
_cell.length_c   1.000
_cell.angle_alpha   90.00
_cell.angle_beta   90.00
_cell.angle_gamma   90.00
#
_symmetry.space_group_name_H-M   'P 1'
#
loop_
_entity.id
_entity.type
_entity.pdbx_description
1 polymer ?
#
loop_
_entity_poly.entity_id
_entity_poly.type
_entity_poly.pdbx_seq_one_letter_code
_entity_poly.pdbx_strand_id
1 'polypeptide(L)'
;MRRTPSATIEGTGPGLATAPVQALNLTRSYGRRTVVANVSFSVRPGVVTGFLGPNGAGKSTTMRLLLGLEQPDSGHALINGRPYAALSRPLTEVGALLEARSFHKGRSARSHLLALAQAQGLPASRVEEVLTQVGLGAAGRRRAGGFSLGMAQRLGVASALLGDPAIVILDEPINGLDPEGVLWIRTLVKRLAAEGRTVLLSSHLMNEMAVTADHLLVIGAGRLLADCSTGEFIQRHTDAALYAATPEVARPALLEQAFLRLTASSAEYQAS
;
A
#
# COMPACT_ATOMS: atom_id res chain seq x y z
N MET A 1 18.15 -10.26 34.84
CA MET A 1 17.79 -8.94 34.24
C MET A 1 19.04 -8.32 33.66
N ARG A 2 19.25 -8.45 32.35
CA ARG A 2 20.33 -7.72 31.65
C ARG A 2 19.63 -6.73 30.69
N ARG A 3 19.81 -5.45 30.91
CA ARG A 3 19.36 -4.36 30.03
C ARG A 3 20.19 -4.41 28.75
N THR A 4 19.56 -4.61 27.61
CA THR A 4 20.17 -4.42 26.29
C THR A 4 20.34 -2.92 26.03
N PRO A 5 21.49 -2.44 25.53
CA PRO A 5 21.68 -1.04 25.23
C PRO A 5 20.89 -0.65 23.98
N SER A 6 20.26 0.53 24.06
CA SER A 6 19.61 1.22 22.94
C SER A 6 20.65 1.53 21.85
N ALA A 7 20.55 0.85 20.71
CA ALA A 7 21.40 1.17 19.57
C ALA A 7 20.91 2.48 18.92
N THR A 8 21.69 3.51 19.01
CA THR A 8 21.52 4.76 18.26
C THR A 8 21.82 4.47 16.80
N ILE A 9 20.84 4.63 15.93
CA ILE A 9 20.98 4.43 14.47
C ILE A 9 21.65 5.68 13.89
N GLU A 10 22.95 5.63 13.64
CA GLU A 10 23.68 6.63 12.87
C GLU A 10 23.56 6.29 11.37
N GLY A 11 23.13 7.25 10.56
CA GLY A 11 23.21 7.18 9.10
C GLY A 11 21.89 7.32 8.33
N THR A 12 21.13 8.40 8.57
CA THR A 12 19.99 8.77 7.72
C THR A 12 20.18 10.19 7.19
N GLY A 13 20.10 10.34 5.86
CA GLY A 13 20.05 11.66 5.23
C GLY A 13 18.83 12.47 5.71
N PRO A 14 18.84 13.80 5.60
CA PRO A 14 17.91 14.71 6.29
C PRO A 14 16.41 14.60 5.90
N GLY A 15 16.00 13.63 5.10
CA GLY A 15 14.61 13.41 4.70
C GLY A 15 13.97 12.11 5.22
N LEU A 16 14.75 11.16 5.75
CA LEU A 16 14.26 9.86 6.20
C LEU A 16 13.75 9.87 7.65
N ALA A 17 14.27 10.78 8.49
CA ALA A 17 14.03 10.74 9.94
C ALA A 17 12.60 11.06 10.40
N THR A 18 11.72 11.58 9.53
CA THR A 18 10.37 12.06 9.91
C THR A 18 9.22 11.45 9.11
N ALA A 19 9.48 10.54 8.17
CA ALA A 19 8.41 9.96 7.34
C ALA A 19 7.55 8.97 8.15
N PRO A 20 6.20 9.02 8.00
CA PRO A 20 5.29 8.17 8.76
C PRO A 20 5.45 6.67 8.51
N VAL A 21 5.91 6.27 7.33
CA VAL A 21 6.22 4.87 6.99
C VAL A 21 7.63 4.77 6.46
N GLN A 22 8.42 3.89 7.04
CA GLN A 22 9.82 3.71 6.66
C GLN A 22 10.18 2.22 6.58
N ALA A 23 10.86 1.87 5.51
CA ALA A 23 11.59 0.62 5.35
C ALA A 23 13.08 0.94 5.37
N LEU A 24 13.85 0.28 6.23
CA LEU A 24 15.28 0.53 6.42
C LEU A 24 16.05 -0.79 6.24
N ASN A 25 16.67 -0.97 5.08
CA ASN A 25 17.46 -2.15 4.71
C ASN A 25 16.72 -3.48 4.91
N LEU A 26 15.40 -3.51 4.63
CA LEU A 26 14.58 -4.69 4.84
C LEU A 26 15.05 -5.84 3.97
N THR A 27 15.27 -6.98 4.62
CA THR A 27 15.58 -8.25 3.95
C THR A 27 14.67 -9.35 4.50
N ARG A 28 14.12 -10.17 3.60
CA ARG A 28 13.30 -11.32 3.96
C ARG A 28 13.48 -12.46 2.96
N SER A 29 13.71 -13.65 3.50
CA SER A 29 13.88 -14.88 2.73
C SER A 29 12.91 -15.97 3.21
N TYR A 30 12.48 -16.84 2.30
CA TYR A 30 11.75 -18.05 2.59
C TYR A 30 12.59 -19.24 2.13
N GLY A 31 13.15 -19.97 3.08
CA GLY A 31 14.15 -21.00 2.79
C GLY A 31 15.39 -20.40 2.10
N ARG A 32 15.67 -20.85 0.87
CA ARG A 32 16.80 -20.33 0.09
C ARG A 32 16.47 -19.14 -0.81
N ARG A 33 15.20 -18.75 -0.91
CA ARG A 33 14.77 -17.67 -1.80
C ARG A 33 14.63 -16.37 -1.01
N THR A 34 15.44 -15.37 -1.34
CA THR A 34 15.29 -14.00 -0.85
C THR A 34 14.20 -13.32 -1.66
N VAL A 35 13.13 -12.86 -0.99
CA VAL A 35 11.96 -12.23 -1.59
C VAL A 35 12.00 -10.71 -1.44
N VAL A 36 12.65 -10.20 -0.39
CA VAL A 36 12.93 -8.78 -0.17
C VAL A 36 14.41 -8.70 0.17
N ALA A 37 15.18 -7.91 -0.59
CA ALA A 37 16.64 -7.85 -0.51
C ALA A 37 17.12 -6.41 -0.34
N ASN A 38 17.43 -6.03 0.91
CA ASN A 38 17.99 -4.72 1.27
C ASN A 38 17.15 -3.54 0.75
N VAL A 39 15.83 -3.59 0.97
CA VAL A 39 14.89 -2.56 0.51
C VAL A 39 14.81 -1.42 1.51
N SER A 40 15.06 -0.19 1.03
CA SER A 40 14.94 1.04 1.83
C SER A 40 14.12 2.08 1.08
N PHE A 41 13.08 2.61 1.72
CA PHE A 41 12.26 3.71 1.21
C PHE A 41 11.50 4.40 2.33
N SER A 42 10.89 5.54 2.01
CA SER A 42 9.97 6.24 2.89
C SER A 42 8.71 6.66 2.15
N VAL A 43 7.54 6.65 2.85
CA VAL A 43 6.27 7.11 2.31
C VAL A 43 5.90 8.43 2.95
N ARG A 44 5.64 9.45 2.12
CA ARG A 44 5.36 10.81 2.55
C ARG A 44 3.85 11.03 2.74
N PRO A 45 3.44 11.91 3.65
CA PRO A 45 2.04 12.34 3.75
C PRO A 45 1.66 13.26 2.57
N GLY A 46 0.37 13.37 2.31
CA GLY A 46 -0.19 14.30 1.33
C GLY A 46 -0.06 13.88 -0.13
N VAL A 47 0.53 12.72 -0.41
CA VAL A 47 0.67 12.16 -1.76
C VAL A 47 0.25 10.70 -1.80
N VAL A 48 -0.21 10.24 -2.95
CA VAL A 48 -0.47 8.83 -3.21
C VAL A 48 0.83 8.17 -3.68
N THR A 49 1.39 7.27 -2.87
CA THR A 49 2.57 6.48 -3.26
C THR A 49 2.13 5.13 -3.82
N GLY A 50 2.46 4.89 -5.08
CA GLY A 50 2.24 3.62 -5.77
C GLY A 50 3.43 2.67 -5.59
N PHE A 51 3.17 1.44 -5.14
CA PHE A 51 4.17 0.39 -5.02
C PHE A 51 4.01 -0.59 -6.18
N LEU A 52 4.81 -0.41 -7.22
CA LEU A 52 4.75 -1.14 -8.48
C LEU A 52 5.73 -2.30 -8.51
N GLY A 53 5.35 -3.33 -9.20
CA GLY A 53 6.20 -4.49 -9.46
C GLY A 53 5.37 -5.67 -9.96
N PRO A 54 5.99 -6.62 -10.64
CA PRO A 54 5.30 -7.81 -11.11
C PRO A 54 4.85 -8.72 -9.96
N ASN A 55 4.05 -9.72 -10.28
CA ASN A 55 3.67 -10.74 -9.30
C ASN A 55 4.92 -11.48 -8.80
N GLY A 56 5.01 -11.67 -7.48
CA GLY A 56 6.18 -12.30 -6.88
C GLY A 56 7.40 -11.39 -6.67
N ALA A 57 7.33 -10.10 -7.02
CA ALA A 57 8.44 -9.15 -6.83
C ALA A 57 8.74 -8.78 -5.37
N GLY A 58 7.85 -9.14 -4.42
CA GLY A 58 8.03 -8.85 -3.00
C GLY A 58 7.09 -7.77 -2.44
N LYS A 59 6.13 -7.22 -3.21
CA LYS A 59 5.21 -6.16 -2.77
C LYS A 59 4.45 -6.53 -1.49
N SER A 60 3.64 -7.58 -1.54
CA SER A 60 2.83 -8.01 -0.39
C SER A 60 3.67 -8.42 0.81
N THR A 61 4.84 -9.05 0.58
CA THR A 61 5.80 -9.38 1.65
C THR A 61 6.31 -8.10 2.30
N THR A 62 6.71 -7.09 1.53
CA THR A 62 7.16 -5.81 2.06
C THR A 62 6.06 -5.13 2.89
N MET A 63 4.81 -5.11 2.41
CA MET A 63 3.68 -4.57 3.19
C MET A 63 3.42 -5.34 4.48
N ARG A 64 3.56 -6.67 4.48
CA ARG A 64 3.46 -7.50 5.70
C ARG A 64 4.57 -7.20 6.69
N LEU A 65 5.79 -6.94 6.22
CA LEU A 65 6.92 -6.50 7.05
C LEU A 65 6.64 -5.14 7.68
N LEU A 66 6.11 -4.16 6.91
CA LEU A 66 5.73 -2.83 7.42
C LEU A 66 4.69 -2.92 8.54
N LEU A 67 3.75 -3.86 8.44
CA LEU A 67 2.67 -4.08 9.41
C LEU A 67 3.04 -5.07 10.52
N GLY A 68 4.30 -5.51 10.59
CA GLY A 68 4.77 -6.45 11.61
C GLY A 68 4.09 -7.82 11.59
N LEU A 69 3.41 -8.17 10.49
CA LEU A 69 2.80 -9.49 10.28
C LEU A 69 3.84 -10.55 9.94
N GLU A 70 5.00 -10.10 9.49
CA GLU A 70 6.19 -10.91 9.31
C GLU A 70 7.39 -10.19 9.92
N GLN A 71 8.38 -10.98 10.36
CA GLN A 71 9.64 -10.43 10.88
C GLN A 71 10.67 -10.39 9.75
N PRO A 72 11.38 -9.28 9.54
CA PRO A 72 12.49 -9.26 8.60
C PRO A 72 13.66 -10.10 9.12
N ASP A 73 14.45 -10.68 8.21
CA ASP A 73 15.72 -11.35 8.55
C ASP A 73 16.77 -10.32 8.96
N SER A 74 16.72 -9.12 8.35
CA SER A 74 17.51 -7.94 8.73
C SER A 74 16.80 -6.65 8.33
N GLY A 75 17.24 -5.53 8.92
CA GLY A 75 16.63 -4.23 8.70
C GLY A 75 15.44 -3.96 9.62
N HIS A 76 14.77 -2.83 9.41
CA HIS A 76 13.67 -2.35 10.25
C HIS A 76 12.54 -1.77 9.42
N ALA A 77 11.30 -2.04 9.84
CA ALA A 77 10.09 -1.39 9.36
C ALA A 77 9.52 -0.52 10.47
N LEU A 78 9.29 0.75 10.19
CA LEU A 78 8.84 1.72 11.18
C LEU A 78 7.57 2.44 10.74
N ILE A 79 6.66 2.60 11.69
CA ILE A 79 5.45 3.42 11.60
C ILE A 79 5.62 4.55 12.63
N ASN A 80 5.63 5.80 12.18
CA ASN A 80 5.88 6.97 13.04
C ASN A 80 7.12 6.78 13.94
N GLY A 81 8.21 6.23 13.36
CA GLY A 81 9.48 5.97 14.04
C GLY A 81 9.49 4.77 14.98
N ARG A 82 8.42 3.94 15.03
CA ARG A 82 8.27 2.78 15.91
C ARG A 82 7.92 1.53 15.11
N PRO A 83 8.34 0.31 15.52
CA PRO A 83 7.80 -0.92 14.97
C PRO A 83 6.28 -1.00 15.15
N TYR A 84 5.55 -1.55 14.17
CA TYR A 84 4.07 -1.67 14.23
C TYR A 84 3.59 -2.37 15.52
N ALA A 85 4.30 -3.41 15.98
CA ALA A 85 3.97 -4.14 17.21
C ALA A 85 4.07 -3.28 18.50
N ALA A 86 4.72 -2.11 18.45
CA ALA A 86 4.82 -1.18 19.56
C ALA A 86 3.69 -0.13 19.59
N LEU A 87 2.78 -0.16 18.61
CA LEU A 87 1.63 0.74 18.56
C LEU A 87 0.56 0.27 19.57
N SER A 88 0.12 1.17 20.43
CA SER A 88 -0.90 0.86 21.46
C SER A 88 -2.30 0.75 20.86
N ARG A 89 -2.61 1.53 19.82
CA ARG A 89 -3.91 1.57 19.14
C ARG A 89 -3.70 1.54 17.62
N PRO A 90 -3.25 0.39 17.06
CA PRO A 90 -2.77 0.34 15.68
C PRO A 90 -3.81 0.77 14.65
N LEU A 91 -5.10 0.45 14.80
CA LEU A 91 -6.13 0.85 13.82
C LEU A 91 -6.38 2.37 13.77
N THR A 92 -6.00 3.13 14.79
CA THR A 92 -6.10 4.59 14.76
C THR A 92 -4.88 5.25 14.11
N GLU A 93 -3.77 4.53 13.97
CA GLU A 93 -2.55 5.01 13.33
C GLU A 93 -2.45 4.49 11.89
N VAL A 94 -2.75 3.20 11.66
CA VAL A 94 -2.62 2.54 10.35
C VAL A 94 -3.86 1.76 10.00
N GLY A 95 -4.46 2.06 8.87
CA GLY A 95 -5.47 1.24 8.22
C GLY A 95 -4.84 0.41 7.11
N ALA A 96 -5.06 -0.90 7.10
CA ALA A 96 -4.48 -1.78 6.11
C ALA A 96 -5.52 -2.70 5.46
N LEU A 97 -5.40 -2.87 4.15
CA LEU A 97 -6.08 -3.89 3.36
C LEU A 97 -5.02 -4.72 2.63
N LEU A 98 -4.80 -5.95 3.07
CA LEU A 98 -3.87 -6.90 2.43
C LEU A 98 -4.61 -7.98 1.64
N GLU A 99 -5.85 -8.26 2.01
CA GLU A 99 -6.68 -9.27 1.35
C GLU A 99 -8.15 -8.87 1.43
N ALA A 100 -8.81 -8.78 0.28
CA ALA A 100 -10.19 -8.29 0.15
C ALA A 100 -11.22 -9.13 0.94
N ARG A 101 -10.96 -10.42 1.15
CA ARG A 101 -11.88 -11.36 1.79
C ARG A 101 -11.46 -11.81 3.18
N SER A 102 -10.64 -11.02 3.87
CA SER A 102 -10.19 -11.27 5.26
C SER A 102 -11.29 -11.00 6.29
N PHE A 103 -12.49 -11.56 6.09
CA PHE A 103 -13.61 -11.46 7.03
C PHE A 103 -14.33 -12.80 7.18
N HIS A 104 -15.01 -12.98 8.32
CA HIS A 104 -15.79 -14.18 8.57
C HIS A 104 -17.07 -14.17 7.71
N LYS A 105 -17.22 -15.13 6.78
CA LYS A 105 -18.31 -15.21 5.81
C LYS A 105 -19.71 -15.25 6.40
N GLY A 106 -19.87 -15.78 7.61
CA GLY A 106 -21.14 -15.87 8.34
C GLY A 106 -21.58 -14.57 9.03
N ARG A 107 -20.66 -13.60 9.20
CA ARG A 107 -20.99 -12.30 9.83
C ARG A 107 -21.55 -11.34 8.80
N SER A 108 -22.42 -10.42 9.24
CA SER A 108 -22.77 -9.27 8.40
C SER A 108 -21.60 -8.27 8.35
N ALA A 109 -21.57 -7.41 7.32
CA ALA A 109 -20.56 -6.37 7.22
C ALA A 109 -20.54 -5.49 8.47
N ARG A 110 -21.71 -5.07 8.94
CA ARG A 110 -21.85 -4.29 10.17
C ARG A 110 -21.30 -5.02 11.40
N SER A 111 -21.64 -6.32 11.58
CA SER A 111 -21.15 -7.10 12.72
C SER A 111 -19.65 -7.35 12.65
N HIS A 112 -19.08 -7.47 11.44
CA HIS A 112 -17.64 -7.56 11.26
C HIS A 112 -16.94 -6.29 11.73
N LEU A 113 -17.36 -5.13 11.22
CA LEU A 113 -16.80 -3.83 11.61
C LEU A 113 -17.03 -3.51 13.10
N LEU A 114 -18.19 -3.87 13.66
CA LEU A 114 -18.46 -3.66 15.08
C LEU A 114 -17.51 -4.46 15.97
N ALA A 115 -17.20 -5.71 15.59
CA ALA A 115 -16.23 -6.52 16.34
C ALA A 115 -14.83 -5.90 16.32
N LEU A 116 -14.38 -5.33 15.15
CA LEU A 116 -13.13 -4.61 15.07
C LEU A 116 -13.13 -3.32 15.88
N ALA A 117 -14.23 -2.55 15.82
CA ALA A 117 -14.38 -1.32 16.60
C ALA A 117 -14.28 -1.60 18.10
N GLN A 118 -15.01 -2.61 18.60
CA GLN A 118 -14.98 -3.02 20.00
C GLN A 118 -13.59 -3.45 20.45
N ALA A 119 -12.88 -4.24 19.64
CA ALA A 119 -11.54 -4.70 19.97
C ALA A 119 -10.52 -3.55 20.10
N GLN A 120 -10.79 -2.39 19.49
CA GLN A 120 -9.92 -1.21 19.52
C GLN A 120 -10.48 -0.05 20.35
N GLY A 121 -11.60 -0.27 21.06
CA GLY A 121 -12.25 0.77 21.85
C GLY A 121 -12.80 1.94 21.03
N LEU A 122 -13.17 1.70 19.77
CA LEU A 122 -13.76 2.70 18.88
C LEU A 122 -15.28 2.78 19.10
N PRO A 123 -15.90 3.96 18.94
CA PRO A 123 -17.34 4.12 19.11
C PRO A 123 -18.10 3.40 17.97
N ALA A 124 -19.27 2.83 18.28
CA ALA A 124 -20.08 2.11 17.32
C ALA A 124 -20.60 3.01 16.15
N SER A 125 -20.67 4.33 16.35
CA SER A 125 -21.02 5.29 15.30
C SER A 125 -20.07 5.23 14.10
N ARG A 126 -18.78 4.96 14.34
CA ARG A 126 -17.78 4.82 13.26
C ARG A 126 -18.13 3.72 12.27
N VAL A 127 -18.84 2.68 12.71
CA VAL A 127 -19.26 1.59 11.81
C VAL A 127 -20.24 2.09 10.75
N GLU A 128 -21.23 2.90 11.15
CA GLU A 128 -22.20 3.44 10.20
C GLU A 128 -21.54 4.48 9.26
N GLU A 129 -20.64 5.29 9.80
CA GLU A 129 -19.89 6.28 9.03
C GLU A 129 -19.06 5.62 7.92
N VAL A 130 -18.25 4.61 8.24
CA VAL A 130 -17.41 3.94 7.23
C VAL A 130 -18.24 3.11 6.25
N LEU A 131 -19.33 2.46 6.69
CA LEU A 131 -20.25 1.77 5.77
C LEU A 131 -20.85 2.73 4.74
N THR A 132 -21.21 3.93 5.17
CA THR A 132 -21.71 4.99 4.28
C THR A 132 -20.61 5.46 3.34
N GLN A 133 -19.42 5.72 3.88
CA GLN A 133 -18.26 6.20 3.12
C GLN A 133 -17.86 5.27 1.98
N VAL A 134 -17.96 3.95 2.19
CA VAL A 134 -17.62 2.94 1.17
C VAL A 134 -18.84 2.51 0.32
N GLY A 135 -20.02 3.09 0.53
CA GLY A 135 -21.24 2.76 -0.23
C GLY A 135 -21.86 1.40 0.15
N LEU A 136 -21.63 0.91 1.36
CA LEU A 136 -22.20 -0.35 1.86
C LEU A 136 -23.32 -0.16 2.89
N GLY A 137 -23.81 1.07 3.11
CA GLY A 137 -24.84 1.36 4.12
C GLY A 137 -26.07 0.45 4.00
N ALA A 138 -26.68 0.35 2.81
CA ALA A 138 -27.84 -0.52 2.56
C ALA A 138 -27.52 -2.02 2.68
N ALA A 139 -26.28 -2.43 2.45
CA ALA A 139 -25.83 -3.82 2.52
C ALA A 139 -25.22 -4.20 3.89
N GLY A 140 -25.10 -3.27 4.82
CA GLY A 140 -24.40 -3.45 6.10
C GLY A 140 -24.93 -4.62 6.94
N ARG A 141 -26.21 -4.94 6.86
CA ARG A 141 -26.84 -6.08 7.57
C ARG A 141 -26.76 -7.41 6.81
N ARG A 142 -26.35 -7.41 5.53
CA ARG A 142 -26.22 -8.64 4.75
C ARG A 142 -24.96 -9.41 5.17
N ARG A 143 -25.04 -10.76 5.12
CA ARG A 143 -23.87 -11.63 5.36
C ARG A 143 -22.78 -11.37 4.32
N ALA A 144 -21.58 -11.12 4.76
CA ALA A 144 -20.45 -10.80 3.89
C ALA A 144 -20.03 -11.95 2.96
N GLY A 145 -20.34 -13.20 3.32
CA GLY A 145 -20.09 -14.37 2.48
C GLY A 145 -20.81 -14.33 1.13
N GLY A 146 -21.91 -13.57 1.01
CA GLY A 146 -22.65 -13.36 -0.22
C GLY A 146 -22.26 -12.08 -1.00
N PHE A 147 -21.17 -11.41 -0.63
CA PHE A 147 -20.71 -10.21 -1.29
C PHE A 147 -20.02 -10.52 -2.62
N SER A 148 -20.27 -9.67 -3.63
CA SER A 148 -19.44 -9.63 -4.84
C SER A 148 -17.98 -9.27 -4.46
N LEU A 149 -17.05 -9.46 -5.40
CA LEU A 149 -15.66 -9.07 -5.16
C LEU A 149 -15.56 -7.57 -4.83
N GLY A 150 -16.25 -6.71 -5.58
CA GLY A 150 -16.27 -5.27 -5.32
C GLY A 150 -16.87 -4.92 -3.95
N MET A 151 -17.94 -5.59 -3.51
CA MET A 151 -18.49 -5.40 -2.16
C MET A 151 -17.51 -5.89 -1.07
N ALA A 152 -16.80 -6.99 -1.31
CA ALA A 152 -15.78 -7.50 -0.40
C ALA A 152 -14.61 -6.51 -0.28
N GLN A 153 -14.16 -5.95 -1.41
CA GLN A 153 -13.12 -4.92 -1.45
C GLN A 153 -13.54 -3.67 -0.66
N ARG A 154 -14.78 -3.18 -0.89
CA ARG A 154 -15.34 -2.06 -0.13
C ARG A 154 -15.40 -2.33 1.36
N LEU A 155 -15.74 -3.56 1.79
CA LEU A 155 -15.73 -3.95 3.20
C LEU A 155 -14.31 -3.98 3.78
N GLY A 156 -13.34 -4.48 3.02
CA GLY A 156 -11.93 -4.46 3.40
C GLY A 156 -11.40 -3.02 3.59
N VAL A 157 -11.74 -2.13 2.66
CA VAL A 157 -11.42 -0.69 2.76
C VAL A 157 -12.13 -0.06 3.97
N ALA A 158 -13.41 -0.41 4.23
CA ALA A 158 -14.12 0.05 5.44
C ALA A 158 -13.40 -0.37 6.71
N SER A 159 -12.89 -1.61 6.77
CA SER A 159 -12.10 -2.10 7.90
C SER A 159 -10.81 -1.31 8.08
N ALA A 160 -10.13 -0.98 6.98
CA ALA A 160 -8.92 -0.16 7.00
C ALA A 160 -9.20 1.27 7.48
N LEU A 161 -10.34 1.86 7.13
CA LEU A 161 -10.69 3.24 7.49
C LEU A 161 -11.42 3.36 8.83
N LEU A 162 -11.71 2.25 9.51
CA LEU A 162 -12.55 2.22 10.72
C LEU A 162 -12.01 3.11 11.85
N GLY A 163 -10.70 3.07 12.07
CA GLY A 163 -10.01 3.84 13.11
C GLY A 163 -9.71 5.30 12.72
N ASP A 164 -10.11 5.75 11.55
CA ASP A 164 -9.76 7.06 10.97
C ASP A 164 -8.24 7.30 10.91
N PRO A 165 -7.46 6.35 10.37
CA PRO A 165 -6.01 6.35 10.45
C PRO A 165 -5.36 7.44 9.61
N ALA A 166 -4.22 7.96 10.09
CA ALA A 166 -3.38 8.89 9.33
C ALA A 166 -2.58 8.19 8.20
N ILE A 167 -2.39 6.87 8.31
CA ILE A 167 -1.64 6.05 7.34
C ILE A 167 -2.58 4.98 6.77
N VAL A 168 -2.63 4.85 5.44
CA VAL A 168 -3.46 3.86 4.74
C VAL A 168 -2.59 3.05 3.79
N ILE A 169 -2.58 1.72 3.99
CA ILE A 169 -1.80 0.76 3.19
C ILE A 169 -2.77 -0.21 2.51
N LEU A 170 -2.80 -0.23 1.18
CA LEU A 170 -3.72 -1.03 0.39
C LEU A 170 -2.95 -1.93 -0.59
N ASP A 171 -3.07 -3.24 -0.42
CA ASP A 171 -2.46 -4.22 -1.33
C ASP A 171 -3.47 -4.62 -2.42
N GLU A 172 -3.14 -4.30 -3.68
CA GLU A 172 -3.95 -4.59 -4.88
C GLU A 172 -5.44 -4.18 -4.74
N PRO A 173 -5.78 -2.96 -4.27
CA PRO A 173 -7.15 -2.59 -3.95
C PRO A 173 -8.07 -2.49 -5.18
N ILE A 174 -7.51 -2.40 -6.37
CA ILE A 174 -8.21 -2.24 -7.66
C ILE A 174 -8.48 -3.60 -8.31
N ASN A 175 -7.79 -4.65 -7.89
CA ASN A 175 -7.82 -5.94 -8.57
C ASN A 175 -9.21 -6.56 -8.60
N GLY A 176 -9.69 -6.88 -9.81
CA GLY A 176 -10.99 -7.52 -10.04
C GLY A 176 -12.21 -6.63 -9.79
N LEU A 177 -12.02 -5.30 -9.73
CA LEU A 177 -13.12 -4.34 -9.72
C LEU A 177 -13.59 -4.01 -11.14
N ASP A 178 -14.86 -3.64 -11.26
CA ASP A 178 -15.42 -3.02 -12.45
C ASP A 178 -14.92 -1.55 -12.58
N PRO A 179 -15.12 -0.89 -13.74
CA PRO A 179 -14.65 0.47 -13.95
C PRO A 179 -15.15 1.48 -12.91
N GLU A 180 -16.39 1.30 -12.40
CA GLU A 180 -16.93 2.16 -11.34
C GLU A 180 -16.19 1.97 -10.02
N GLY A 181 -15.89 0.72 -9.67
CA GLY A 181 -15.10 0.38 -8.47
C GLY A 181 -13.67 0.92 -8.55
N VAL A 182 -13.04 0.85 -9.73
CA VAL A 182 -11.71 1.43 -9.98
C VAL A 182 -11.74 2.95 -9.77
N LEU A 183 -12.70 3.65 -10.38
CA LEU A 183 -12.87 5.10 -10.23
C LEU A 183 -13.12 5.47 -8.77
N TRP A 184 -13.93 4.69 -8.06
CA TRP A 184 -14.20 4.89 -6.63
C TRP A 184 -12.92 4.81 -5.78
N ILE A 185 -12.09 3.75 -5.94
CA ILE A 185 -10.81 3.61 -5.21
C ILE A 185 -9.89 4.80 -5.53
N ARG A 186 -9.74 5.16 -6.81
CA ARG A 186 -8.91 6.29 -7.25
C ARG A 186 -9.33 7.57 -6.55
N THR A 187 -10.62 7.88 -6.57
CA THR A 187 -11.19 9.07 -5.92
C THR A 187 -10.96 9.05 -4.42
N LEU A 188 -11.15 7.88 -3.79
CA LEU A 188 -10.93 7.70 -2.36
C LEU A 188 -9.49 7.98 -1.96
N VAL A 189 -8.50 7.32 -2.60
CA VAL A 189 -7.09 7.46 -2.21
C VAL A 189 -6.55 8.87 -2.48
N LYS A 190 -6.98 9.51 -3.57
CA LYS A 190 -6.63 10.91 -3.84
C LYS A 190 -7.22 11.87 -2.80
N ARG A 191 -8.47 11.65 -2.38
CA ARG A 191 -9.07 12.44 -1.30
C ARG A 191 -8.32 12.26 0.02
N LEU A 192 -8.00 11.03 0.41
CA LEU A 192 -7.25 10.74 1.64
C LEU A 192 -5.87 11.43 1.62
N ALA A 193 -5.17 11.40 0.49
CA ALA A 193 -3.90 12.12 0.34
C ALA A 193 -4.10 13.65 0.43
N ALA A 194 -5.12 14.20 -0.22
CA ALA A 194 -5.43 15.62 -0.15
C ALA A 194 -5.80 16.09 1.28
N GLU A 195 -6.33 15.19 2.12
CA GLU A 195 -6.54 15.40 3.57
C GLU A 195 -5.22 15.38 4.37
N GLY A 196 -4.06 15.16 3.72
CA GLY A 196 -2.75 15.07 4.36
C GLY A 196 -2.37 13.69 4.86
N ARG A 197 -3.16 12.64 4.60
CA ARG A 197 -2.84 11.27 5.02
C ARG A 197 -1.71 10.68 4.19
N THR A 198 -1.02 9.72 4.75
CA THR A 198 -0.01 8.91 4.07
C THR A 198 -0.69 7.74 3.39
N VAL A 199 -0.61 7.66 2.06
CA VAL A 199 -1.26 6.59 1.28
C VAL A 199 -0.22 5.79 0.53
N LEU A 200 -0.16 4.48 0.81
CA LEU A 200 0.64 3.50 0.08
C LEU A 200 -0.30 2.48 -0.54
N LEU A 201 -0.29 2.35 -1.86
CA LEU A 201 -1.07 1.32 -2.52
C LEU A 201 -0.21 0.52 -3.52
N SER A 202 -0.36 -0.80 -3.53
CA SER A 202 0.26 -1.64 -4.54
C SER A 202 -0.67 -1.84 -5.73
N SER A 203 -0.07 -2.01 -6.90
CA SER A 203 -0.77 -2.48 -8.10
C SER A 203 0.22 -3.08 -9.10
N HIS A 204 -0.31 -3.92 -9.97
CA HIS A 204 0.36 -4.36 -11.20
C HIS A 204 -0.30 -3.72 -12.46
N LEU A 205 -1.36 -2.91 -12.27
CA LEU A 205 -2.09 -2.23 -13.36
C LEU A 205 -1.45 -0.85 -13.60
N MET A 206 -0.53 -0.77 -14.57
CA MET A 206 0.26 0.43 -14.83
C MET A 206 -0.59 1.63 -15.24
N ASN A 207 -1.58 1.44 -16.10
CA ASN A 207 -2.44 2.52 -16.59
C ASN A 207 -3.23 3.17 -15.45
N GLU A 208 -3.72 2.37 -14.47
CA GLU A 208 -4.42 2.89 -13.32
C GLU A 208 -3.47 3.63 -12.38
N MET A 209 -2.26 3.11 -12.22
CA MET A 209 -1.25 3.71 -11.36
C MET A 209 -0.76 5.05 -11.93
N ALA A 210 -0.60 5.15 -13.25
CA ALA A 210 -0.18 6.37 -13.93
C ALA A 210 -1.07 7.59 -13.65
N VAL A 211 -2.37 7.36 -13.42
CA VAL A 211 -3.35 8.43 -13.15
C VAL A 211 -3.72 8.55 -11.67
N THR A 212 -3.25 7.61 -10.83
CA THR A 212 -3.60 7.56 -9.40
C THR A 212 -2.43 8.00 -8.53
N ALA A 213 -1.21 7.52 -8.80
CA ALA A 213 -0.04 7.74 -7.96
C ALA A 213 0.71 9.02 -8.35
N ASP A 214 1.08 9.80 -7.33
CA ASP A 214 1.93 10.97 -7.46
C ASP A 214 3.41 10.58 -7.39
N HIS A 215 3.73 9.53 -6.62
CA HIS A 215 5.08 9.01 -6.38
C HIS A 215 5.10 7.50 -6.59
N LEU A 216 6.19 6.96 -7.12
CA LEU A 216 6.36 5.55 -7.41
C LEU A 216 7.55 4.95 -6.66
N LEU A 217 7.28 3.81 -6.03
CA LEU A 217 8.27 2.85 -5.59
C LEU A 217 8.17 1.64 -6.53
N VAL A 218 9.22 1.35 -7.27
CA VAL A 218 9.23 0.20 -8.20
C VAL A 218 10.13 -0.88 -7.65
N ILE A 219 9.57 -2.09 -7.48
CA ILE A 219 10.30 -3.26 -6.99
C ILE A 219 10.37 -4.34 -8.07
N GLY A 220 11.54 -4.94 -8.22
CA GLY A 220 11.77 -6.09 -9.09
C GLY A 220 12.76 -7.04 -8.45
N ALA A 221 12.49 -8.36 -8.54
CA ALA A 221 13.34 -9.39 -7.94
C ALA A 221 13.71 -9.11 -6.47
N GLY A 222 12.76 -8.59 -5.68
CA GLY A 222 12.96 -8.26 -4.28
C GLY A 222 13.78 -6.99 -4.00
N ARG A 223 14.17 -6.22 -5.02
CA ARG A 223 15.00 -5.01 -4.89
C ARG A 223 14.23 -3.77 -5.32
N LEU A 224 14.47 -2.66 -4.66
CA LEU A 224 13.95 -1.37 -5.09
C LEU A 224 14.71 -0.91 -6.34
N LEU A 225 13.99 -0.69 -7.42
CA LEU A 225 14.54 -0.28 -8.72
C LEU A 225 14.37 1.22 -8.97
N ALA A 226 13.30 1.83 -8.44
CA ALA A 226 13.09 3.27 -8.53
C ALA A 226 12.29 3.77 -7.31
N ASP A 227 12.56 5.03 -6.92
CA ASP A 227 11.92 5.80 -5.87
C ASP A 227 11.89 7.26 -6.32
N CYS A 228 10.83 7.68 -7.03
CA CYS A 228 10.72 9.02 -7.63
C CYS A 228 9.26 9.39 -7.95
N SER A 229 9.00 10.64 -8.35
CA SER A 229 7.68 11.02 -8.82
C SER A 229 7.26 10.28 -10.08
N THR A 230 5.94 10.09 -10.28
CA THR A 230 5.39 9.39 -11.46
C THR A 230 5.85 10.06 -12.77
N GLY A 231 5.85 11.40 -12.82
CA GLY A 231 6.31 12.13 -13.99
C GLY A 231 7.81 11.92 -14.28
N GLU A 232 8.64 11.98 -13.24
CA GLU A 232 10.08 11.75 -13.33
C GLU A 232 10.40 10.31 -13.78
N PHE A 233 9.67 9.32 -13.25
CA PHE A 233 9.81 7.93 -13.66
C PHE A 233 9.54 7.75 -15.15
N ILE A 234 8.41 8.28 -15.64
CA ILE A 234 8.04 8.21 -17.07
C ILE A 234 9.11 8.89 -17.92
N GLN A 235 9.54 10.10 -17.54
CA GLN A 235 10.56 10.84 -18.29
C GLN A 235 11.90 10.09 -18.38
N ARG A 236 12.37 9.51 -17.30
CA ARG A 236 13.67 8.81 -17.24
C ARG A 236 13.68 7.49 -18.00
N HIS A 237 12.56 6.79 -18.05
CA HIS A 237 12.48 5.43 -18.58
C HIS A 237 11.73 5.32 -19.91
N THR A 238 11.25 6.43 -20.48
CA THR A 238 10.71 6.50 -21.84
C THR A 238 11.79 6.98 -22.82
N ASP A 239 11.65 6.62 -24.10
CA ASP A 239 12.47 7.19 -25.16
C ASP A 239 12.32 8.71 -25.20
N ALA A 240 13.44 9.44 -25.31
CA ALA A 240 13.42 10.90 -25.23
C ALA A 240 12.62 11.54 -26.39
N ALA A 241 12.70 10.97 -27.61
CA ALA A 241 11.93 11.46 -28.74
C ALA A 241 10.45 11.18 -28.59
N LEU A 242 10.08 9.97 -28.11
CA LEU A 242 8.69 9.61 -27.82
C LEU A 242 8.11 10.47 -26.69
N TYR A 243 8.86 10.68 -25.61
CA TYR A 243 8.42 11.54 -24.51
C TYR A 243 8.18 12.97 -24.97
N ALA A 244 9.11 13.53 -25.76
CA ALA A 244 8.99 14.89 -26.32
C ALA A 244 7.81 15.02 -27.31
N ALA A 245 7.56 13.99 -28.11
CA ALA A 245 6.45 13.96 -29.07
C ALA A 245 5.08 13.72 -28.41
N THR A 246 5.04 13.22 -27.17
CA THR A 246 3.78 12.89 -26.46
C THR A 246 3.26 14.12 -25.72
N PRO A 247 2.02 14.58 -26.01
CA PRO A 247 1.38 15.66 -25.27
C PRO A 247 1.33 15.35 -23.76
N GLU A 248 1.46 16.36 -22.92
CA GLU A 248 1.52 16.19 -21.45
C GLU A 248 0.34 15.39 -20.89
N VAL A 249 -0.86 15.65 -21.37
CA VAL A 249 -2.10 14.94 -20.98
C VAL A 249 -2.07 13.43 -21.33
N ALA A 250 -1.28 13.02 -22.32
CA ALA A 250 -1.16 11.62 -22.73
C ALA A 250 0.07 10.90 -22.14
N ARG A 251 0.99 11.61 -21.49
CA ARG A 251 2.21 11.03 -20.89
C ARG A 251 1.94 9.91 -19.85
N PRO A 252 0.86 9.94 -19.07
CA PRO A 252 0.56 8.82 -18.17
C PRO A 252 0.46 7.46 -18.87
N ALA A 253 0.04 7.41 -20.15
CA ALA A 253 0.00 6.18 -20.93
C ALA A 253 1.39 5.57 -21.22
N LEU A 254 2.47 6.35 -21.03
CA LEU A 254 3.84 5.88 -21.20
C LEU A 254 4.38 5.08 -19.99
N LEU A 255 3.65 5.05 -18.86
CA LEU A 255 4.14 4.38 -17.65
C LEU A 255 4.42 2.89 -17.86
N GLU A 256 3.56 2.20 -18.59
CA GLU A 256 3.75 0.78 -18.87
C GLU A 256 5.04 0.53 -19.67
N GLN A 257 5.28 1.33 -20.70
CA GLN A 257 6.51 1.23 -21.50
C GLN A 257 7.76 1.55 -20.68
N ALA A 258 7.70 2.60 -19.85
CA ALA A 258 8.78 2.98 -18.93
C ALA A 258 9.09 1.85 -17.94
N PHE A 259 8.05 1.24 -17.39
CA PHE A 259 8.18 0.11 -16.48
C PHE A 259 8.80 -1.12 -17.14
N LEU A 260 8.34 -1.49 -18.34
CA LEU A 260 8.89 -2.63 -19.10
C LEU A 260 10.37 -2.43 -19.43
N ARG A 261 10.78 -1.21 -19.80
CA ARG A 261 12.20 -0.89 -20.05
C ARG A 261 13.06 -1.08 -18.80
N LEU A 262 12.60 -0.60 -17.64
CA LEU A 262 13.33 -0.75 -16.38
C LEU A 262 13.44 -2.21 -15.97
N THR A 263 12.35 -2.98 -16.08
CA THR A 263 12.30 -4.37 -15.61
C THR A 263 12.93 -5.37 -16.56
N ALA A 264 12.98 -5.10 -17.88
CA ALA A 264 13.65 -5.95 -18.86
C ALA A 264 15.17 -6.07 -18.61
N SER A 265 15.78 -5.08 -17.97
CA SER A 265 17.19 -5.11 -17.56
C SER A 265 17.45 -5.91 -16.29
N SER A 266 16.42 -6.24 -15.50
CA SER A 266 16.57 -7.08 -14.32
C SER A 266 16.49 -8.56 -14.71
N ALA A 267 17.63 -9.26 -14.60
CA ALA A 267 17.95 -10.57 -15.20
C ALA A 267 17.03 -11.78 -14.89
N GLU A 268 15.97 -11.63 -14.11
CA GLU A 268 15.02 -12.70 -13.79
C GLU A 268 13.81 -12.79 -14.73
N TYR A 269 13.63 -11.83 -15.63
CA TYR A 269 12.50 -11.81 -16.58
C TYR A 269 12.75 -12.59 -17.88
N GLN A 270 13.96 -13.08 -18.09
CA GLN A 270 14.35 -13.80 -19.32
C GLN A 270 14.18 -15.32 -19.25
N ALA A 271 13.64 -15.87 -18.16
CA ALA A 271 13.56 -17.31 -17.94
C ALA A 271 12.17 -17.83 -17.55
N SER A 272 11.12 -17.35 -18.22
CA SER A 272 9.79 -18.00 -18.11
C SER A 272 9.09 -18.07 -19.47
#